data_6b2e2e815f1d487ae543dfb97a1ae37d
#
_entry.id   6b2e2e815f1d487ae543dfb97a1ae37d
#
_cell.length_a   1.000
_cell.length_b   1.000
_cell.length_c   1.000
_cell.angle_alpha   90.00
_cell.angle_beta   90.00
_cell.angle_gamma   90.00
#
_symmetry.space_group_name_H-M   'P 1'
#
loop_
_entity.id
_entity.type
_entity.pdbx_description
1 polymer ?
#
loop_
_entity_poly.entity_id
_entity_poly.type
_entity_poly.pdbx_seq_one_letter_code
_entity_poly.pdbx_strand_id
1 'polypeptide(L)'
;PNTALARHFPRRPTTHDPPRGSRGEATSITVGADLWGEGGTARYFRDNIIMSIELGDLDQNIKKAVRIFWGSRMLAAKKQKQTGAIDQGERAGVTAGKNMDGFVKLLVDLVVANGLSEAEIYVSAGVSTLPGYFRPTKNWDLLVIHQGVLIAAVELKSQVGPSFGNNFNNRSEEAIGSAIDFWTAFRDGAITGQQRPFLGWLILVEDTEKSRKPVAVKEPHFSVPAQLKNTSYLERYDYLCHKLMSENLYTKAAVVTSRREDGVNGEYGEMSQLTSMKEFAAAFAEHIAAEATA
;
A
#
# COMPACT_ATOMS: atom_id res chain seq x y z
N PRO A 1 -40.72 -28.94 -32.43
CA PRO A 1 -39.83 -28.40 -33.39
C PRO A 1 -39.06 -27.22 -32.75
N ASN A 2 -37.84 -27.53 -32.39
CA ASN A 2 -36.91 -26.54 -31.80
C ASN A 2 -36.04 -26.04 -32.92
N THR A 3 -36.15 -24.75 -33.21
CA THR A 3 -35.27 -24.03 -34.14
C THR A 3 -34.22 -23.29 -33.32
N ALA A 4 -33.00 -23.79 -33.31
CA ALA A 4 -31.84 -23.15 -32.71
C ALA A 4 -31.35 -22.00 -33.62
N LEU A 5 -31.40 -20.77 -33.12
CA LEU A 5 -30.80 -19.59 -33.76
C LEU A 5 -29.30 -19.56 -33.44
N ALA A 6 -28.48 -20.01 -34.38
CA ALA A 6 -27.05 -19.81 -34.38
C ALA A 6 -26.75 -18.32 -34.70
N ARG A 7 -26.21 -17.57 -33.71
CA ARG A 7 -25.70 -16.22 -33.96
C ARG A 7 -24.29 -16.29 -34.52
N HIS A 8 -24.12 -15.81 -35.74
CA HIS A 8 -22.87 -15.64 -36.45
C HIS A 8 -22.10 -14.46 -35.81
N PHE A 9 -20.90 -14.71 -35.29
CA PHE A 9 -19.93 -13.64 -34.94
C PHE A 9 -18.99 -13.45 -36.13
N PRO A 10 -18.79 -12.21 -36.65
CA PRO A 10 -17.84 -11.96 -37.70
C PRO A 10 -16.39 -12.13 -37.17
N ARG A 11 -15.59 -12.89 -37.94
CA ARG A 11 -14.13 -13.03 -37.68
C ARG A 11 -13.45 -11.68 -38.00
N ARG A 12 -12.58 -11.23 -37.07
CA ARG A 12 -11.66 -10.11 -37.30
C ARG A 12 -10.61 -10.48 -38.33
N PRO A 13 -10.24 -9.55 -39.25
CA PRO A 13 -9.13 -9.76 -40.15
C PRO A 13 -7.81 -9.73 -39.38
N THR A 14 -6.93 -10.67 -39.69
CA THR A 14 -5.53 -10.75 -39.27
C THR A 14 -4.68 -9.84 -40.14
N THR A 15 -3.58 -9.36 -39.57
CA THR A 15 -2.41 -8.70 -40.19
C THR A 15 -2.39 -7.18 -40.16
N HIS A 16 -1.61 -6.66 -39.18
CA HIS A 16 -0.63 -5.60 -39.45
C HIS A 16 0.46 -5.73 -38.41
N ASP A 17 1.66 -6.10 -38.86
CA ASP A 17 2.89 -5.98 -38.04
C ASP A 17 3.14 -4.49 -37.76
N PRO A 18 3.47 -4.13 -36.49
CA PRO A 18 3.93 -2.79 -36.19
C PRO A 18 5.40 -2.62 -36.64
N PRO A 19 5.79 -1.41 -37.07
CA PRO A 19 7.16 -1.12 -37.48
C PRO A 19 8.11 -1.27 -36.28
N ARG A 20 9.29 -1.86 -36.53
CA ARG A 20 10.39 -1.92 -35.55
C ARG A 20 10.85 -0.51 -35.20
N GLY A 21 10.36 0.00 -34.08
CA GLY A 21 10.86 1.18 -33.41
C GLY A 21 11.99 0.77 -32.44
N SER A 22 13.07 1.55 -32.47
CA SER A 22 14.29 1.45 -31.70
C SER A 22 14.06 1.05 -30.24
N ARG A 23 14.84 0.05 -29.77
CA ARG A 23 14.98 -0.31 -28.37
C ARG A 23 15.52 0.89 -27.62
N GLY A 24 14.68 1.57 -26.84
CA GLY A 24 15.12 2.38 -25.73
C GLY A 24 15.64 1.44 -24.65
N GLU A 25 16.91 1.56 -24.30
CA GLU A 25 17.54 0.82 -23.21
C GLU A 25 16.81 1.16 -21.91
N ALA A 26 16.19 0.15 -21.30
CA ALA A 26 15.70 0.25 -19.95
C ALA A 26 16.91 0.32 -19.01
N THR A 27 17.24 1.51 -18.53
CA THR A 27 18.29 1.72 -17.53
C THR A 27 17.82 1.09 -16.22
N SER A 28 18.38 -0.08 -15.89
CA SER A 28 18.18 -0.68 -14.58
C SER A 28 18.94 0.14 -13.54
N ILE A 29 18.22 0.70 -12.58
CA ILE A 29 18.82 1.39 -11.43
C ILE A 29 19.32 0.32 -10.47
N THR A 30 20.64 0.14 -10.40
CA THR A 30 21.28 -0.70 -9.39
C THR A 30 21.44 0.14 -8.13
N VAL A 31 20.66 -0.15 -7.10
CA VAL A 31 20.85 0.45 -5.77
C VAL A 31 22.05 -0.23 -5.12
N GLY A 32 23.19 0.47 -5.07
CA GLY A 32 24.36 0.01 -4.33
C GLY A 32 24.11 0.05 -2.82
N ALA A 33 24.46 -1.02 -2.11
CA ALA A 33 24.17 -1.22 -0.69
C ALA A 33 24.90 -0.27 0.29
N ASP A 34 25.80 0.63 -0.18
CA ASP A 34 26.74 1.38 0.65
C ASP A 34 26.57 2.90 0.66
N LEU A 35 25.37 3.43 0.37
CA LEU A 35 25.15 4.88 0.25
C LEU A 35 24.36 5.53 1.40
N TRP A 36 24.43 4.95 2.60
CA TRP A 36 23.78 5.54 3.78
C TRP A 36 24.75 6.47 4.52
N GLY A 37 24.49 7.78 4.48
CA GLY A 37 25.19 8.75 5.31
C GLY A 37 24.65 8.78 6.76
N GLU A 38 25.47 9.24 7.69
CA GLU A 38 25.03 9.54 9.06
C GLU A 38 23.97 10.63 9.01
N GLY A 39 22.81 10.41 9.66
CA GLY A 39 21.72 11.38 9.74
C GLY A 39 20.49 11.13 8.88
N GLY A 40 20.32 9.93 8.27
CA GLY A 40 19.08 9.55 7.59
C GLY A 40 18.90 10.11 6.16
N THR A 41 19.98 10.59 5.55
CA THR A 41 19.99 11.11 4.16
C THR A 41 20.48 10.03 3.21
N ALA A 42 19.71 9.70 2.18
CA ALA A 42 20.12 8.81 1.08
C ALA A 42 20.39 9.62 -0.20
N ARG A 43 21.40 9.23 -0.98
CA ARG A 43 21.72 9.89 -2.25
C ARG A 43 21.40 8.96 -3.43
N TYR A 44 20.68 9.48 -4.41
CA TYR A 44 20.31 8.77 -5.63
C TYR A 44 20.78 9.57 -6.85
N PHE A 45 21.06 8.86 -7.94
CA PHE A 45 21.44 9.45 -9.21
C PHE A 45 20.31 9.28 -10.23
N ARG A 46 19.72 10.35 -10.69
CA ARG A 46 18.83 10.38 -11.84
C ARG A 46 19.34 11.46 -12.78
N ASP A 47 19.66 11.10 -14.02
CA ASP A 47 20.10 12.01 -15.08
C ASP A 47 21.24 12.99 -14.69
N ASN A 48 22.26 12.49 -13.94
CA ASN A 48 23.39 13.26 -13.37
C ASN A 48 23.02 14.29 -12.28
N ILE A 49 21.82 14.28 -11.74
CA ILE A 49 21.43 15.09 -10.57
C ILE A 49 21.57 14.22 -9.31
N ILE A 50 22.38 14.68 -8.36
CA ILE A 50 22.44 14.07 -7.02
C ILE A 50 21.25 14.62 -6.24
N MET A 51 20.23 13.79 -6.03
CA MET A 51 19.10 14.11 -5.14
C MET A 51 19.40 13.56 -3.75
N SER A 52 19.32 14.40 -2.74
CA SER A 52 19.33 13.96 -1.35
C SER A 52 17.90 13.73 -0.89
N ILE A 53 17.65 12.57 -0.29
CA ILE A 53 16.34 12.21 0.26
C ILE A 53 16.43 12.30 1.78
N GLU A 54 15.50 13.06 2.37
CA GLU A 54 15.39 13.19 3.82
C GLU A 54 14.39 12.16 4.36
N LEU A 55 14.89 11.21 5.14
CA LEU A 55 14.08 10.20 5.83
C LEU A 55 13.93 10.49 7.32
N GLY A 56 14.75 11.39 7.86
CA GLY A 56 14.82 11.66 9.29
C GLY A 56 15.22 10.41 10.08
N ASP A 57 14.85 10.37 11.37
CA ASP A 57 14.96 9.14 12.16
C ASP A 57 13.79 8.20 11.87
N LEU A 58 13.86 7.51 10.73
CA LEU A 58 12.78 6.66 10.23
C LEU A 58 12.39 5.55 11.22
N ASP A 59 13.37 4.90 11.85
CA ASP A 59 13.10 3.84 12.83
C ASP A 59 12.29 4.35 14.03
N GLN A 60 12.68 5.49 14.60
CA GLN A 60 11.93 6.10 15.70
C GLN A 60 10.53 6.57 15.27
N ASN A 61 10.39 7.06 14.05
CA ASN A 61 9.09 7.46 13.52
C ASN A 61 8.17 6.25 13.28
N ILE A 62 8.70 5.12 12.81
CA ILE A 62 7.93 3.86 12.71
C ILE A 62 7.54 3.37 14.11
N LYS A 63 8.47 3.33 15.07
CA LYS A 63 8.20 2.96 16.46
C LYS A 63 7.11 3.83 17.09
N LYS A 64 7.14 5.13 16.81
CA LYS A 64 6.09 6.07 17.25
C LYS A 64 4.74 5.76 16.60
N ALA A 65 4.70 5.47 15.31
CA ALA A 65 3.48 5.10 14.61
C ALA A 65 2.86 3.81 15.17
N VAL A 66 3.68 2.81 15.46
CA VAL A 66 3.25 1.54 16.07
C VAL A 66 2.71 1.76 17.50
N ARG A 67 3.36 2.61 18.31
CA ARG A 67 2.84 2.99 19.64
C ARG A 67 1.47 3.65 19.55
N ILE A 68 1.28 4.56 18.62
CA ILE A 68 -0.03 5.24 18.37
C ILE A 68 -1.07 4.22 17.97
N PHE A 69 -0.75 3.28 17.08
CA PHE A 69 -1.64 2.21 16.65
C PHE A 69 -2.17 1.39 17.84
N TRP A 70 -1.30 0.84 18.66
CA TRP A 70 -1.70 0.00 19.80
C TRP A 70 -2.34 0.80 20.92
N GLY A 71 -1.83 2.00 21.19
CA GLY A 71 -2.39 2.92 22.19
C GLY A 71 -3.84 3.30 21.89
N SER A 72 -4.16 3.64 20.64
CA SER A 72 -5.52 3.99 20.22
C SER A 72 -6.49 2.80 20.38
N ARG A 73 -6.05 1.59 20.03
CA ARG A 73 -6.84 0.36 20.20
C ARG A 73 -7.08 0.02 21.67
N MET A 74 -6.07 0.18 22.53
CA MET A 74 -6.22 -0.02 23.98
C MET A 74 -7.23 0.96 24.58
N LEU A 75 -7.17 2.23 24.21
CA LEU A 75 -8.14 3.24 24.65
C LEU A 75 -9.56 2.93 24.19
N ALA A 76 -9.74 2.50 22.94
CA ALA A 76 -11.03 2.08 22.41
C ALA A 76 -11.62 0.88 23.17
N ALA A 77 -10.79 -0.14 23.43
CA ALA A 77 -11.19 -1.33 24.21
C ALA A 77 -11.58 -0.96 25.66
N LYS A 78 -10.84 -0.02 26.29
CA LYS A 78 -11.15 0.46 27.63
C LYS A 78 -12.48 1.21 27.68
N LYS A 79 -12.75 2.08 26.71
CA LYS A 79 -14.03 2.78 26.60
C LYS A 79 -15.20 1.81 26.41
N GLN A 80 -15.05 0.81 25.55
CA GLN A 80 -16.08 -0.21 25.32
C GLN A 80 -16.44 -0.98 26.58
N LYS A 81 -15.43 -1.37 27.40
CA LYS A 81 -15.67 -2.02 28.70
C LYS A 81 -16.42 -1.13 29.68
N GLN A 82 -16.16 0.18 29.68
CA GLN A 82 -16.81 1.14 30.59
C GLN A 82 -18.27 1.44 30.21
N THR A 83 -18.60 1.41 28.92
CA THR A 83 -19.95 1.71 28.41
C THR A 83 -20.90 0.51 28.45
N GLY A 84 -20.43 -0.69 28.86
CA GLY A 84 -21.26 -1.89 28.95
C GLY A 84 -21.86 -2.35 27.61
N ALA A 85 -21.40 -1.80 26.47
CA ALA A 85 -21.83 -2.18 25.15
C ALA A 85 -21.30 -3.58 24.85
N ILE A 86 -22.08 -4.60 25.21
CA ILE A 86 -21.88 -5.98 24.87
C ILE A 86 -22.11 -6.12 23.37
N ASP A 87 -21.11 -6.65 22.67
CA ASP A 87 -21.27 -7.24 21.33
C ASP A 87 -21.18 -6.34 20.08
N GLN A 88 -20.20 -5.43 20.05
CA GLN A 88 -19.74 -4.96 18.73
C GLN A 88 -18.36 -5.50 18.34
N GLY A 89 -17.83 -6.49 19.07
CA GLY A 89 -16.55 -7.12 18.80
C GLY A 89 -15.40 -6.11 18.61
N GLU A 90 -14.32 -6.49 17.94
CA GLU A 90 -13.22 -5.57 17.61
C GLU A 90 -13.60 -4.47 16.58
N ARG A 91 -14.83 -4.46 16.08
CA ARG A 91 -15.35 -3.43 15.15
C ARG A 91 -15.29 -2.03 15.73
N ALA A 92 -15.50 -1.85 17.02
CA ALA A 92 -15.39 -0.54 17.67
C ALA A 92 -13.95 0.02 17.61
N GLY A 93 -12.93 -0.85 17.65
CA GLY A 93 -11.54 -0.47 17.43
C GLY A 93 -11.23 -0.09 15.97
N VAL A 94 -11.97 -0.66 15.02
CA VAL A 94 -11.81 -0.37 13.58
C VAL A 94 -12.57 0.90 13.20
N THR A 95 -13.72 1.18 13.84
CA THR A 95 -14.59 2.33 13.53
C THR A 95 -13.98 3.68 13.96
N ALA A 96 -12.94 3.68 14.77
CA ALA A 96 -12.31 4.92 15.23
C ALA A 96 -11.52 5.67 14.14
N GLY A 97 -11.28 5.07 12.95
CA GLY A 97 -10.58 5.70 11.82
C GLY A 97 -9.13 6.17 12.12
N LYS A 98 -8.75 6.13 13.39
CA LYS A 98 -7.53 6.77 13.94
C LYS A 98 -6.36 5.81 14.20
N ASN A 99 -6.54 4.52 13.91
CA ASN A 99 -5.52 3.53 14.28
C ASN A 99 -4.23 3.71 13.47
N MET A 100 -4.34 4.16 12.22
CA MET A 100 -3.19 4.35 11.33
C MET A 100 -2.68 5.79 11.29
N ASP A 101 -3.22 6.71 12.12
CA ASP A 101 -2.85 8.14 12.14
C ASP A 101 -1.33 8.35 12.35
N GLY A 102 -0.67 7.47 13.09
CA GLY A 102 0.78 7.52 13.28
C GLY A 102 1.56 7.29 11.98
N PHE A 103 1.09 6.37 11.13
CA PHE A 103 1.67 6.12 9.81
C PHE A 103 1.31 7.23 8.82
N VAL A 104 0.08 7.76 8.88
CA VAL A 104 -0.30 8.95 8.10
C VAL A 104 0.66 10.09 8.42
N LYS A 105 0.88 10.39 9.72
CA LYS A 105 1.81 11.46 10.11
C LYS A 105 3.22 11.22 9.62
N LEU A 106 3.75 10.00 9.71
CA LEU A 106 5.07 9.66 9.18
C LEU A 106 5.17 9.98 7.69
N LEU A 107 4.15 9.62 6.89
CA LEU A 107 4.13 9.92 5.46
C LEU A 107 4.00 11.42 5.17
N VAL A 108 3.18 12.14 5.94
CA VAL A 108 3.08 13.61 5.86
C VAL A 108 4.44 14.26 6.13
N ASP A 109 5.13 13.83 7.19
CA ASP A 109 6.46 14.35 7.54
C ASP A 109 7.47 14.10 6.41
N LEU A 110 7.40 12.93 5.74
CA LEU A 110 8.24 12.63 4.57
C LEU A 110 7.93 13.54 3.38
N VAL A 111 6.66 13.85 3.11
CA VAL A 111 6.28 14.76 2.02
C VAL A 111 6.88 16.14 2.26
N VAL A 112 6.72 16.68 3.46
CA VAL A 112 7.23 18.02 3.82
C VAL A 112 8.76 18.06 3.79
N ALA A 113 9.41 17.04 4.36
CA ALA A 113 10.87 16.96 4.39
C ALA A 113 11.50 16.87 2.98
N ASN A 114 10.75 16.38 1.99
CA ASN A 114 11.21 16.22 0.62
C ASN A 114 10.64 17.26 -0.36
N GLY A 115 10.20 18.42 0.15
CA GLY A 115 10.04 19.65 -0.62
C GLY A 115 8.62 20.03 -1.01
N LEU A 116 7.58 19.27 -0.64
CA LEU A 116 6.20 19.66 -0.86
C LEU A 116 5.55 20.25 0.41
N SER A 117 4.63 21.19 0.22
CA SER A 117 3.93 21.88 1.29
C SER A 117 2.85 20.99 1.95
N GLU A 118 2.59 21.20 3.26
CA GLU A 118 1.46 20.58 3.95
C GLU A 118 0.09 20.93 3.31
N ALA A 119 -0.04 22.10 2.69
CA ALA A 119 -1.27 22.51 2.02
C ALA A 119 -1.64 21.63 0.81
N GLU A 120 -0.72 20.79 0.35
CA GLU A 120 -0.90 19.88 -0.78
C GLU A 120 -1.21 18.44 -0.35
N ILE A 121 -1.34 18.22 0.96
CA ILE A 121 -1.58 16.90 1.55
C ILE A 121 -3.01 16.81 2.09
N TYR A 122 -3.72 15.79 1.67
CA TYR A 122 -5.13 15.56 2.02
C TYR A 122 -5.27 14.22 2.75
N VAL A 123 -5.65 14.28 4.03
CA VAL A 123 -5.76 13.11 4.92
C VAL A 123 -7.15 12.98 5.57
N SER A 124 -8.08 13.90 5.30
CA SER A 124 -9.40 13.90 5.89
C SER A 124 -10.44 13.31 4.96
N ALA A 125 -11.40 12.57 5.51
CA ALA A 125 -12.55 12.09 4.76
C ALA A 125 -13.27 13.24 4.03
N GLY A 126 -13.60 13.03 2.75
CA GLY A 126 -14.25 14.03 1.89
C GLY A 126 -13.27 14.87 1.07
N VAL A 127 -12.04 15.12 1.54
CA VAL A 127 -11.00 15.81 0.75
C VAL A 127 -9.93 14.85 0.20
N SER A 128 -9.79 13.66 0.80
CA SER A 128 -8.93 12.59 0.28
C SER A 128 -9.68 11.64 -0.67
N THR A 129 -10.62 12.17 -1.44
CA THR A 129 -11.51 11.40 -2.33
C THR A 129 -11.08 11.56 -3.77
N LEU A 130 -10.89 10.43 -4.46
CA LEU A 130 -10.65 10.40 -5.91
C LEU A 130 -11.84 9.77 -6.64
N PRO A 131 -12.09 10.13 -7.92
CA PRO A 131 -13.03 9.40 -8.75
C PRO A 131 -12.55 7.97 -8.97
N GLY A 132 -13.50 7.04 -9.07
CA GLY A 132 -13.26 5.68 -9.51
C GLY A 132 -13.75 5.48 -10.94
N TYR A 133 -13.54 4.30 -11.48
CA TYR A 133 -14.10 3.87 -12.78
C TYR A 133 -15.31 2.95 -12.57
N PHE A 134 -15.17 1.94 -11.69
CA PHE A 134 -16.22 0.97 -11.39
C PHE A 134 -17.15 1.43 -10.25
N ARG A 135 -16.77 2.47 -9.53
CA ARG A 135 -17.54 3.12 -8.47
C ARG A 135 -17.39 4.64 -8.59
N PRO A 136 -18.36 5.43 -8.10
CA PRO A 136 -18.30 6.89 -8.24
C PRO A 136 -17.03 7.49 -7.65
N THR A 137 -16.68 7.09 -6.43
CA THR A 137 -15.55 7.67 -5.69
C THR A 137 -14.92 6.66 -4.74
N LYS A 138 -13.65 6.91 -4.37
CA LYS A 138 -12.95 6.22 -3.29
C LYS A 138 -12.22 7.22 -2.40
N ASN A 139 -12.38 7.07 -1.09
CA ASN A 139 -11.54 7.76 -0.11
C ASN A 139 -10.22 7.01 0.07
N TRP A 140 -9.13 7.74 0.05
CA TRP A 140 -7.78 7.28 0.34
C TRP A 140 -7.36 7.77 1.74
N ASP A 141 -6.38 7.14 2.36
CA ASP A 141 -5.89 7.56 3.67
C ASP A 141 -4.96 8.78 3.57
N LEU A 142 -4.25 8.90 2.42
CA LEU A 142 -3.43 10.06 2.10
C LEU A 142 -3.42 10.30 0.59
N LEU A 143 -3.62 11.56 0.20
CA LEU A 143 -3.35 12.06 -1.15
C LEU A 143 -2.35 13.21 -1.09
N VAL A 144 -1.49 13.28 -2.09
CA VAL A 144 -0.61 14.42 -2.36
C VAL A 144 -0.96 14.95 -3.75
N ILE A 145 -1.35 16.22 -3.84
CA ILE A 145 -1.73 16.88 -5.08
C ILE A 145 -0.92 18.18 -5.19
N HIS A 146 -0.03 18.25 -6.15
CA HIS A 146 0.81 19.41 -6.40
C HIS A 146 0.41 20.08 -7.71
N GLN A 147 0.14 21.39 -7.68
CA GLN A 147 -0.28 22.19 -8.85
C GLN A 147 -1.45 21.57 -9.65
N GLY A 148 -2.39 20.92 -8.94
CA GLY A 148 -3.56 20.26 -9.56
C GLY A 148 -3.27 18.88 -10.15
N VAL A 149 -2.05 18.35 -10.02
CA VAL A 149 -1.64 17.01 -10.45
C VAL A 149 -1.57 16.08 -9.26
N LEU A 150 -2.13 14.88 -9.38
CA LEU A 150 -2.02 13.85 -8.35
C LEU A 150 -0.59 13.27 -8.35
N ILE A 151 0.14 13.51 -7.27
CA ILE A 151 1.50 13.01 -7.06
C ILE A 151 1.49 11.64 -6.40
N ALA A 152 0.68 11.47 -5.35
CA ALA A 152 0.60 10.20 -4.63
C ALA A 152 -0.78 9.92 -4.07
N ALA A 153 -1.14 8.63 -4.00
CA ALA A 153 -2.27 8.12 -3.24
C ALA A 153 -1.83 6.91 -2.41
N VAL A 154 -2.12 6.90 -1.12
CA VAL A 154 -1.72 5.82 -0.22
C VAL A 154 -2.93 5.29 0.54
N GLU A 155 -3.03 3.97 0.57
CA GLU A 155 -4.01 3.22 1.36
C GLU A 155 -3.32 2.53 2.53
N LEU A 156 -3.82 2.73 3.73
CA LEU A 156 -3.31 2.15 4.96
C LEU A 156 -4.30 1.14 5.52
N LYS A 157 -3.84 -0.03 5.86
CA LYS A 157 -4.67 -1.10 6.41
C LYS A 157 -4.08 -1.66 7.68
N SER A 158 -4.93 -2.31 8.47
CA SER A 158 -4.48 -3.12 9.59
C SER A 158 -5.24 -4.43 9.66
N GLN A 159 -4.56 -5.45 10.16
CA GLN A 159 -5.10 -6.76 10.42
C GLN A 159 -4.76 -7.18 11.84
N VAL A 160 -5.76 -7.24 12.71
CA VAL A 160 -5.65 -7.73 14.08
C VAL A 160 -6.54 -8.97 14.23
N GLY A 161 -6.10 -9.95 15.02
CA GLY A 161 -6.87 -11.16 15.27
C GLY A 161 -8.25 -10.89 15.87
N PRO A 162 -9.12 -11.90 16.01
CA PRO A 162 -8.82 -13.32 15.79
C PRO A 162 -9.09 -13.85 14.37
N SER A 163 -9.75 -13.08 13.47
CA SER A 163 -10.28 -13.55 12.18
C SER A 163 -9.29 -13.32 11.02
N PHE A 164 -8.10 -13.93 11.06
CA PHE A 164 -7.07 -13.72 10.04
C PHE A 164 -7.50 -14.16 8.63
N GLY A 165 -8.16 -15.31 8.48
CA GLY A 165 -8.49 -15.86 7.16
C GLY A 165 -9.46 -15.01 6.36
N ASN A 166 -10.62 -14.70 6.91
CA ASN A 166 -11.62 -13.86 6.23
C ASN A 166 -11.07 -12.48 5.94
N ASN A 167 -10.33 -11.90 6.90
CA ASN A 167 -9.77 -10.58 6.72
C ASN A 167 -8.66 -10.55 5.68
N PHE A 168 -7.81 -11.60 5.58
CA PHE A 168 -6.82 -11.70 4.52
C PHE A 168 -7.47 -11.67 3.13
N ASN A 169 -8.52 -12.46 2.91
CA ASN A 169 -9.24 -12.46 1.64
C ASN A 169 -9.81 -11.07 1.33
N ASN A 170 -10.51 -10.46 2.29
CA ASN A 170 -11.08 -9.12 2.11
C ASN A 170 -10.00 -8.07 1.81
N ARG A 171 -8.87 -8.09 2.52
CA ARG A 171 -7.75 -7.16 2.27
C ARG A 171 -7.11 -7.36 0.91
N SER A 172 -7.00 -8.62 0.46
CA SER A 172 -6.49 -8.92 -0.88
C SER A 172 -7.43 -8.40 -1.97
N GLU A 173 -8.73 -8.65 -1.83
CA GLU A 173 -9.76 -8.18 -2.77
C GLU A 173 -9.83 -6.64 -2.78
N GLU A 174 -9.79 -5.98 -1.61
CA GLU A 174 -9.79 -4.53 -1.48
C GLU A 174 -8.54 -3.90 -2.13
N ALA A 175 -7.35 -4.47 -1.91
CA ALA A 175 -6.11 -3.96 -2.48
C ALA A 175 -6.14 -4.06 -4.01
N ILE A 176 -6.44 -5.24 -4.54
CA ILE A 176 -6.49 -5.49 -5.99
C ILE A 176 -7.58 -4.63 -6.63
N GLY A 177 -8.81 -4.65 -6.10
CA GLY A 177 -9.94 -3.89 -6.64
C GLY A 177 -9.70 -2.38 -6.60
N SER A 178 -9.09 -1.86 -5.54
CA SER A 178 -8.76 -0.42 -5.43
C SER A 178 -7.73 0.01 -6.45
N ALA A 179 -6.69 -0.80 -6.68
CA ALA A 179 -5.66 -0.47 -7.66
C ALA A 179 -6.20 -0.56 -9.11
N ILE A 180 -6.97 -1.59 -9.44
CA ILE A 180 -7.58 -1.74 -10.77
C ILE A 180 -8.55 -0.59 -11.06
N ASP A 181 -9.41 -0.25 -10.10
CA ASP A 181 -10.36 0.87 -10.22
C ASP A 181 -9.62 2.20 -10.43
N PHE A 182 -8.58 2.46 -9.64
CA PHE A 182 -7.73 3.63 -9.76
C PHE A 182 -7.04 3.73 -11.13
N TRP A 183 -6.32 2.69 -11.56
CA TRP A 183 -5.58 2.72 -12.82
C TRP A 183 -6.51 2.78 -14.03
N THR A 184 -7.72 2.24 -13.91
CA THR A 184 -8.72 2.36 -14.98
C THR A 184 -9.25 3.79 -15.06
N ALA A 185 -9.60 4.42 -13.94
CA ALA A 185 -10.01 5.83 -13.88
C ALA A 185 -8.89 6.77 -14.38
N PHE A 186 -7.64 6.48 -14.04
CA PHE A 186 -6.47 7.25 -14.51
C PHE A 186 -6.31 7.16 -16.03
N ARG A 187 -6.38 5.95 -16.62
CA ARG A 187 -6.30 5.76 -18.07
C ARG A 187 -7.48 6.35 -18.82
N ASP A 188 -8.66 6.41 -18.20
CA ASP A 188 -9.87 7.01 -18.76
C ASP A 188 -9.89 8.54 -18.66
N GLY A 189 -8.88 9.16 -18.03
CA GLY A 189 -8.72 10.60 -17.89
C GLY A 189 -9.55 11.23 -16.76
N ALA A 190 -10.17 10.44 -15.89
CA ALA A 190 -10.90 10.95 -14.73
C ALA A 190 -9.97 11.54 -13.67
N ILE A 191 -8.70 11.14 -13.67
CA ILE A 191 -7.63 11.69 -12.82
C ILE A 191 -6.63 12.36 -13.75
N THR A 192 -6.47 13.68 -13.63
CA THR A 192 -5.60 14.46 -14.49
C THR A 192 -4.13 14.31 -14.09
N GLY A 193 -3.25 14.16 -15.08
CA GLY A 193 -1.80 14.07 -14.92
C GLY A 193 -1.19 13.27 -16.08
N GLN A 194 0.00 13.69 -16.53
CA GLN A 194 0.74 12.94 -17.56
C GLN A 194 1.71 11.92 -16.95
N GLN A 195 2.18 12.18 -15.74
CA GLN A 195 3.08 11.28 -15.03
C GLN A 195 2.30 10.28 -14.18
N ARG A 196 2.88 9.10 -14.02
CA ARG A 196 2.30 8.04 -13.20
C ARG A 196 2.44 8.39 -11.71
N PRO A 197 1.35 8.60 -10.96
CA PRO A 197 1.43 8.91 -9.54
C PRO A 197 1.95 7.71 -8.74
N PHE A 198 2.53 7.99 -7.58
CA PHE A 198 2.87 6.95 -6.61
C PHE A 198 1.60 6.35 -6.01
N LEU A 199 1.37 5.07 -6.22
CA LEU A 199 0.30 4.35 -5.55
C LEU A 199 0.90 3.45 -4.47
N GLY A 200 0.58 3.73 -3.19
CA GLY A 200 1.11 3.04 -2.03
C GLY A 200 0.08 2.20 -1.29
N TRP A 201 0.50 1.02 -0.80
CA TRP A 201 -0.31 0.18 0.08
C TRP A 201 0.51 -0.29 1.27
N LEU A 202 0.09 0.03 2.49
CA LEU A 202 0.77 -0.34 3.72
C LEU A 202 -0.18 -1.06 4.65
N ILE A 203 0.24 -2.20 5.18
CA ILE A 203 -0.53 -2.93 6.18
C ILE A 203 0.28 -3.20 7.44
N LEU A 204 -0.33 -2.92 8.61
CA LEU A 204 0.14 -3.43 9.89
C LEU A 204 -0.62 -4.70 10.25
N VAL A 205 0.10 -5.80 10.48
CA VAL A 205 -0.46 -7.11 10.84
C VAL A 205 -0.05 -7.48 12.26
N GLU A 206 -1.04 -7.86 13.09
CA GLU A 206 -0.76 -8.36 14.43
C GLU A 206 0.04 -9.66 14.36
N ASP A 207 1.18 -9.67 15.03
CA ASP A 207 2.06 -10.81 15.13
C ASP A 207 1.66 -11.68 16.33
N THR A 208 1.06 -12.81 16.04
CA THR A 208 0.58 -13.77 17.04
C THR A 208 0.96 -15.18 16.61
N GLU A 209 0.85 -16.14 17.51
CA GLU A 209 1.00 -17.56 17.14
C GLU A 209 0.06 -17.94 15.99
N LYS A 210 -1.18 -17.44 15.99
CA LYS A 210 -2.17 -17.72 14.97
C LYS A 210 -1.82 -17.12 13.59
N SER A 211 -1.25 -15.92 13.55
CA SER A 211 -0.81 -15.30 12.29
C SER A 211 0.48 -15.91 11.74
N ARG A 212 1.31 -16.51 12.59
CA ARG A 212 2.55 -17.21 12.23
C ARG A 212 2.36 -18.69 11.87
N LYS A 213 1.25 -19.29 12.29
CA LYS A 213 1.01 -20.72 12.04
C LYS A 213 0.72 -20.96 10.56
N PRO A 214 1.42 -21.90 9.92
CA PRO A 214 1.09 -22.31 8.56
C PRO A 214 -0.37 -22.81 8.44
N VAL A 215 -1.03 -22.42 7.37
CA VAL A 215 -2.43 -22.73 7.10
C VAL A 215 -2.51 -23.59 5.84
N ALA A 216 -3.12 -24.77 5.99
CA ALA A 216 -3.39 -25.65 4.87
C ALA A 216 -4.33 -25.00 3.86
N VAL A 217 -4.11 -25.29 2.59
CA VAL A 217 -4.99 -24.86 1.48
C VAL A 217 -5.74 -26.05 0.93
N LYS A 218 -6.94 -25.82 0.40
CA LYS A 218 -7.75 -26.84 -0.28
C LYS A 218 -7.50 -26.74 -1.78
N GLU A 219 -7.21 -27.87 -2.40
CA GLU A 219 -6.91 -27.97 -3.84
C GLU A 219 -7.81 -29.03 -4.51
N PRO A 220 -9.16 -28.85 -4.51
CA PRO A 220 -10.08 -29.89 -4.97
C PRO A 220 -10.01 -30.13 -6.47
N HIS A 221 -9.58 -29.19 -7.27
CA HIS A 221 -9.57 -29.27 -8.75
C HIS A 221 -8.24 -28.86 -9.35
N PHE A 222 -7.64 -27.76 -8.90
CA PHE A 222 -6.39 -27.21 -9.40
C PHE A 222 -5.42 -26.92 -8.25
N SER A 223 -4.14 -27.10 -8.52
CA SER A 223 -3.10 -26.83 -7.52
C SER A 223 -2.93 -25.34 -7.28
N VAL A 224 -2.83 -24.98 -6.00
CA VAL A 224 -2.44 -23.63 -5.56
C VAL A 224 -0.96 -23.41 -5.88
N PRO A 225 -0.53 -22.19 -6.24
CA PRO A 225 0.89 -21.86 -6.41
C PRO A 225 1.74 -22.32 -5.23
N ALA A 226 2.90 -22.90 -5.51
CA ALA A 226 3.76 -23.52 -4.50
C ALA A 226 4.12 -22.54 -3.36
N GLN A 227 4.28 -21.26 -3.70
CA GLN A 227 4.62 -20.16 -2.78
C GLN A 227 3.52 -19.87 -1.75
N LEU A 228 2.29 -20.35 -1.95
CA LEU A 228 1.16 -20.19 -1.03
C LEU A 228 0.82 -21.45 -0.23
N LYS A 229 1.52 -22.57 -0.51
CA LYS A 229 1.30 -23.82 0.23
C LYS A 229 1.97 -23.78 1.60
N ASN A 230 1.24 -24.20 2.62
CA ASN A 230 1.73 -24.24 4.00
C ASN A 230 2.31 -22.92 4.52
N THR A 231 1.78 -21.80 4.06
CA THR A 231 2.18 -20.47 4.48
C THR A 231 1.30 -19.94 5.61
N SER A 232 1.90 -19.16 6.49
CA SER A 232 1.22 -18.37 7.51
C SER A 232 0.54 -17.14 6.91
N TYR A 233 -0.32 -16.45 7.67
CA TYR A 233 -0.92 -15.20 7.20
C TYR A 233 0.10 -14.08 7.03
N LEU A 234 1.14 -14.03 7.85
CA LEU A 234 2.22 -13.05 7.68
C LEU A 234 2.94 -13.26 6.34
N GLU A 235 3.33 -14.49 6.01
CA GLU A 235 3.95 -14.84 4.72
C GLU A 235 3.00 -14.56 3.54
N ARG A 236 1.70 -14.79 3.70
CA ARG A 236 0.71 -14.46 2.66
C ARG A 236 0.58 -12.97 2.40
N TYR A 237 0.68 -12.12 3.43
CA TYR A 237 0.71 -10.67 3.24
C TYR A 237 1.99 -10.19 2.57
N ASP A 238 3.14 -10.75 2.94
CA ASP A 238 4.40 -10.48 2.26
C ASP A 238 4.31 -10.85 0.76
N TYR A 239 3.84 -12.07 0.47
CA TYR A 239 3.61 -12.53 -0.89
C TYR A 239 2.61 -11.65 -1.67
N LEU A 240 1.53 -11.22 -1.02
CA LEU A 240 0.56 -10.28 -1.62
C LEU A 240 1.24 -8.97 -2.00
N CYS A 241 2.02 -8.36 -1.10
CA CYS A 241 2.77 -7.14 -1.40
C CYS A 241 3.72 -7.31 -2.58
N HIS A 242 4.47 -8.42 -2.62
CA HIS A 242 5.32 -8.75 -3.77
C HIS A 242 4.51 -8.79 -5.08
N LYS A 243 3.34 -9.45 -5.07
CA LYS A 243 2.47 -9.54 -6.24
C LYS A 243 1.87 -8.21 -6.64
N LEU A 244 1.40 -7.40 -5.69
CA LEU A 244 0.87 -6.07 -5.96
C LEU A 244 1.90 -5.18 -6.69
N MET A 245 3.17 -5.27 -6.30
CA MET A 245 4.25 -4.55 -6.95
C MET A 245 4.64 -5.15 -8.31
N SER A 246 4.81 -6.47 -8.39
CA SER A 246 5.22 -7.15 -9.65
C SER A 246 4.19 -7.01 -10.77
N GLU A 247 2.90 -6.93 -10.43
CA GLU A 247 1.81 -6.68 -11.38
C GLU A 247 1.58 -5.18 -11.65
N ASN A 248 2.46 -4.30 -11.16
CA ASN A 248 2.34 -2.84 -11.29
C ASN A 248 1.00 -2.27 -10.78
N LEU A 249 0.35 -2.96 -9.83
CA LEU A 249 -0.85 -2.48 -9.18
C LEU A 249 -0.53 -1.38 -8.16
N TYR A 250 0.57 -1.52 -7.45
CA TYR A 250 1.11 -0.50 -6.55
C TYR A 250 2.57 -0.22 -6.86
N THR A 251 2.99 1.03 -6.69
CA THR A 251 4.40 1.43 -6.82
C THR A 251 5.22 0.80 -5.70
N LYS A 252 4.70 0.86 -4.47
CA LYS A 252 5.26 0.16 -3.31
C LYS A 252 4.13 -0.40 -2.44
N ALA A 253 4.40 -1.57 -1.86
CA ALA A 253 3.55 -2.17 -0.85
C ALA A 253 4.41 -2.69 0.30
N ALA A 254 3.97 -2.47 1.56
CA ALA A 254 4.75 -2.83 2.75
C ALA A 254 3.92 -3.56 3.80
N VAL A 255 4.59 -4.44 4.54
CA VAL A 255 4.04 -5.17 5.69
C VAL A 255 4.85 -4.83 6.94
N VAL A 256 4.19 -4.21 7.90
CA VAL A 256 4.73 -4.03 9.27
C VAL A 256 4.07 -5.06 10.17
N THR A 257 4.85 -5.78 10.94
CA THR A 257 4.33 -6.73 11.94
C THR A 257 4.56 -6.20 13.34
N SER A 258 3.64 -6.43 14.27
CA SER A 258 3.83 -6.02 15.67
C SER A 258 2.97 -6.87 16.60
N ARG A 259 3.53 -7.25 17.74
CA ARG A 259 2.79 -7.88 18.83
C ARG A 259 2.08 -6.81 19.63
N ARG A 260 0.94 -7.15 20.20
CA ARG A 260 0.15 -6.20 21.00
C ARG A 260 0.91 -5.75 22.24
N GLU A 261 1.57 -6.70 22.92
CA GLU A 261 2.28 -6.48 24.17
C GLU A 261 3.53 -5.60 23.99
N ASP A 262 4.25 -5.81 22.90
CA ASP A 262 5.53 -5.14 22.61
C ASP A 262 5.31 -3.85 21.82
N GLY A 263 4.27 -3.82 20.97
CA GLY A 263 3.93 -2.69 20.11
C GLY A 263 3.49 -1.43 20.86
N VAL A 264 2.99 -1.57 22.11
CA VAL A 264 2.73 -0.40 22.98
C VAL A 264 4.02 0.34 23.34
N ASN A 265 5.16 -0.31 23.21
CA ASN A 265 6.51 0.28 23.37
C ASN A 265 7.11 0.66 21.99
N GLY A 266 6.40 0.36 20.91
CA GLY A 266 6.83 0.68 19.55
C GLY A 266 7.59 -0.45 18.86
N GLU A 267 7.68 -1.64 19.45
CA GLU A 267 8.36 -2.76 18.82
C GLU A 267 7.58 -3.26 17.61
N TYR A 268 8.31 -3.45 16.52
CA TYR A 268 7.77 -3.91 15.24
C TYR A 268 8.75 -4.86 14.54
N GLY A 269 8.26 -5.57 13.54
CA GLY A 269 9.04 -6.42 12.67
C GLY A 269 8.65 -6.21 11.21
N GLU A 270 9.46 -6.76 10.32
CA GLU A 270 9.27 -6.75 8.88
C GLU A 270 9.32 -8.18 8.35
N MET A 271 8.79 -8.44 7.15
CA MET A 271 8.76 -9.78 6.58
C MET A 271 9.91 -10.01 5.60
N SER A 272 10.14 -9.07 4.69
CA SER A 272 11.24 -9.10 3.73
C SER A 272 11.77 -7.69 3.49
N GLN A 273 12.98 -7.58 2.97
CA GLN A 273 13.57 -6.27 2.64
C GLN A 273 12.69 -5.52 1.66
N LEU A 274 12.19 -6.17 0.60
CA LEU A 274 11.43 -5.53 -0.47
C LEU A 274 10.08 -4.95 0.03
N THR A 275 9.46 -5.57 1.03
CA THR A 275 8.20 -5.14 1.63
C THR A 275 8.38 -4.41 2.96
N SER A 276 9.61 -4.01 3.28
CA SER A 276 9.94 -3.25 4.49
C SER A 276 9.38 -1.84 4.45
N MET A 277 9.12 -1.26 5.62
CA MET A 277 8.73 0.14 5.73
C MET A 277 9.84 1.08 5.27
N LYS A 278 11.10 0.67 5.42
CA LYS A 278 12.27 1.42 4.95
C LYS A 278 12.26 1.57 3.43
N GLU A 279 12.06 0.48 2.69
CA GLU A 279 11.97 0.51 1.23
C GLU A 279 10.76 1.28 0.73
N PHE A 280 9.63 1.18 1.46
CA PHE A 280 8.44 1.96 1.15
C PHE A 280 8.69 3.46 1.32
N ALA A 281 9.24 3.86 2.47
CA ALA A 281 9.53 5.26 2.80
C ALA A 281 10.56 5.88 1.85
N ALA A 282 11.62 5.14 1.50
CA ALA A 282 12.64 5.59 0.58
C ALA A 282 12.07 5.86 -0.81
N ALA A 283 11.32 4.91 -1.38
CA ALA A 283 10.72 5.08 -2.70
C ALA A 283 9.62 6.17 -2.72
N PHE A 284 8.89 6.33 -1.61
CA PHE A 284 7.90 7.40 -1.48
C PHE A 284 8.60 8.78 -1.45
N ALA A 285 9.62 8.94 -0.61
CA ALA A 285 10.39 10.17 -0.50
C ALA A 285 11.10 10.54 -1.81
N GLU A 286 11.67 9.55 -2.52
CA GLU A 286 12.28 9.74 -3.84
C GLU A 286 11.27 10.29 -4.86
N HIS A 287 10.08 9.69 -4.89
CA HIS A 287 9.02 10.15 -5.78
C HIS A 287 8.58 11.58 -5.46
N ILE A 288 8.38 11.91 -4.17
CA ILE A 288 8.02 13.27 -3.73
C ILE A 288 9.09 14.28 -4.10
N ALA A 289 10.38 13.99 -3.83
CA ALA A 289 11.48 14.89 -4.14
C ALA A 289 11.61 15.16 -5.65
N ALA A 290 11.37 14.11 -6.48
CA ALA A 290 11.39 14.27 -7.93
C ALA A 290 10.28 15.19 -8.43
N GLU A 291 9.07 15.07 -7.89
CA GLU A 291 7.92 15.89 -8.27
C GLU A 291 8.00 17.34 -7.70
N ALA A 292 8.64 17.52 -6.54
CA ALA A 292 8.85 18.85 -5.96
C ALA A 292 9.83 19.73 -6.77
N THR A 293 10.64 19.11 -7.62
CA THR A 293 11.64 19.81 -8.46
C THR A 293 11.21 19.88 -9.94
N ALA A 294 10.09 19.30 -10.32
CA ALA A 294 9.56 19.28 -11.68
C ALA A 294 8.75 20.53 -11.99
#